data_7bd84fe96f806b8b0ab7449e295306ff
#
_entry.id   7bd84fe96f806b8b0ab7449e295306ff
#
_cell.length_a   1.000
_cell.length_b   1.000
_cell.length_c   1.000
_cell.angle_alpha   90.00
_cell.angle_beta   90.00
_cell.angle_gamma   90.00
#
_symmetry.space_group_name_H-M   'P 1'
#
loop_
_entity.id
_entity.type
_entity.pdbx_description
1 polymer ?
#
loop_
_entity_poly.entity_id
_entity_poly.type
_entity_poly.pdbx_seq_one_letter_code
_entity_poly.pdbx_strand_id
1 'polypeptide(L)'
;MSTRGVSEKILKGVFVLGIVAVGFGTPAPATAADPSDKFVSEEEFSALFEPDPAETIKKRGLAKVPRPGFDSKKREATTYVLFETGSILLKSPDSFQQLDAAGRAFKKAMEVGKAEKWIIEIAGHTDNVGSPETNIKLSKERAESVRQYLLQTYGLPQTMVSAQGYGDANPIASNDSPDGREKNRRVVFKITQRASATQ
;
A
#
# COMPACT_ATOMS: atom_id res chain seq x y z
N MET A 1 -16.57 -59.80 -9.45
CA MET A 1 -16.01 -59.90 -8.06
C MET A 1 -15.94 -58.49 -7.52
N SER A 2 -16.77 -58.26 -6.83
CA SER A 2 -17.29 -57.56 -5.66
C SER A 2 -16.24 -57.30 -4.56
N THR A 3 -16.14 -56.06 -4.09
CA THR A 3 -16.01 -55.57 -2.72
C THR A 3 -16.22 -54.08 -2.69
N ARG A 4 -17.37 -53.53 -2.33
CA ARG A 4 -17.88 -53.08 -1.01
C ARG A 4 -16.83 -52.22 -0.27
N GLY A 5 -16.99 -50.93 -0.14
CA GLY A 5 -17.85 -50.05 0.59
C GLY A 5 -17.57 -50.07 2.09
N VAL A 6 -16.91 -49.05 2.66
CA VAL A 6 -17.01 -48.74 4.10
C VAL A 6 -17.22 -47.24 4.28
N SER A 7 -18.41 -46.98 4.79
CA SER A 7 -18.89 -45.68 5.25
C SER A 7 -18.45 -45.53 6.71
N GLU A 8 -17.75 -44.47 7.07
CA GLU A 8 -17.54 -44.12 8.47
C GLU A 8 -18.22 -42.82 8.84
N LYS A 9 -19.28 -42.98 9.60
CA LYS A 9 -19.96 -41.93 10.34
C LYS A 9 -19.13 -41.67 11.61
N ILE A 10 -18.67 -40.46 11.81
CA ILE A 10 -18.12 -40.00 13.08
C ILE A 10 -19.09 -39.01 13.73
N LEU A 11 -19.66 -39.51 14.70
CA LEU A 11 -20.37 -39.22 15.93
C LEU A 11 -20.17 -37.77 16.46
N LYS A 12 -21.28 -37.10 16.60
CA LYS A 12 -21.44 -35.86 17.34
C LYS A 12 -21.33 -36.13 18.84
N GLY A 13 -20.35 -35.49 19.49
CA GLY A 13 -20.26 -35.42 20.94
C GLY A 13 -20.45 -33.98 21.40
N VAL A 14 -21.64 -33.66 21.88
CA VAL A 14 -21.92 -32.44 22.62
C VAL A 14 -21.46 -32.63 24.06
N PHE A 15 -20.49 -31.83 24.50
CA PHE A 15 -20.18 -31.64 25.91
C PHE A 15 -20.51 -30.20 26.32
N VAL A 16 -21.62 -30.08 26.98
CA VAL A 16 -21.98 -28.86 27.72
C VAL A 16 -21.39 -28.95 29.10
N LEU A 17 -20.37 -28.18 29.38
CA LEU A 17 -19.89 -27.99 30.76
C LEU A 17 -20.06 -26.50 31.08
N GLY A 18 -21.09 -26.18 31.86
CA GLY A 18 -21.29 -24.85 32.40
C GLY A 18 -20.22 -24.52 33.45
N ILE A 19 -19.48 -23.46 33.19
CA ILE A 19 -18.66 -22.80 34.21
C ILE A 19 -19.20 -21.38 34.37
N VAL A 20 -19.80 -21.11 35.52
CA VAL A 20 -20.10 -19.80 36.03
C VAL A 20 -18.77 -19.12 36.35
N ALA A 21 -18.31 -18.19 35.55
CA ALA A 21 -17.14 -17.39 35.82
C ALA A 21 -17.58 -16.02 36.35
N VAL A 22 -17.26 -15.79 37.59
CA VAL A 22 -17.34 -14.50 38.30
C VAL A 22 -16.44 -13.48 37.56
N GLY A 23 -17.03 -12.32 37.25
CA GLY A 23 -16.36 -11.27 36.50
C GLY A 23 -15.16 -10.66 37.22
N PHE A 24 -13.99 -10.84 36.66
CA PHE A 24 -12.89 -9.90 36.74
C PHE A 24 -12.74 -9.32 35.33
N GLY A 25 -13.02 -8.02 35.20
CA GLY A 25 -12.83 -7.30 33.96
C GLY A 25 -11.38 -7.30 33.54
N THR A 26 -11.01 -8.26 32.72
CA THR A 26 -9.78 -8.16 31.93
C THR A 26 -9.96 -7.07 30.90
N PRO A 27 -9.03 -6.10 30.75
CA PRO A 27 -9.09 -5.21 29.61
C PRO A 27 -9.10 -6.08 28.35
N ALA A 28 -10.04 -5.80 27.44
CA ALA A 28 -10.09 -6.46 26.15
C ALA A 28 -8.69 -6.40 25.52
N PRO A 29 -8.17 -7.51 24.98
CA PRO A 29 -6.92 -7.46 24.27
C PRO A 29 -7.07 -6.41 23.18
N ALA A 30 -6.11 -5.47 23.12
CA ALA A 30 -6.02 -4.54 22.01
C ALA A 30 -6.16 -5.37 20.74
N THR A 31 -7.19 -5.09 19.96
CA THR A 31 -7.48 -5.80 18.70
C THR A 31 -6.19 -5.73 17.90
N ALA A 32 -5.54 -6.87 17.70
CA ALA A 32 -4.39 -6.93 16.82
C ALA A 32 -4.83 -6.30 15.49
N ALA A 33 -4.11 -5.26 15.07
CA ALA A 33 -4.42 -4.59 13.81
C ALA A 33 -4.47 -5.65 12.72
N ASP A 34 -5.56 -5.68 11.95
CA ASP A 34 -5.72 -6.58 10.83
C ASP A 34 -4.50 -6.37 9.91
N PRO A 35 -3.78 -7.44 9.50
CA PRO A 35 -2.69 -7.30 8.55
C PRO A 35 -3.08 -6.55 7.29
N SER A 36 -4.36 -6.59 6.89
CA SER A 36 -4.92 -5.80 5.78
C SER A 36 -4.89 -4.29 6.02
N ASP A 37 -4.84 -3.84 7.29
CA ASP A 37 -4.75 -2.41 7.63
C ASP A 37 -3.36 -1.81 7.34
N LYS A 38 -2.39 -2.66 7.06
CA LYS A 38 -1.01 -2.26 6.75
C LYS A 38 -0.85 -1.78 5.30
N PHE A 39 -1.77 -2.15 4.42
CA PHE A 39 -1.63 -1.95 2.97
C PHE A 39 -2.75 -1.09 2.40
N VAL A 40 -2.39 -0.26 1.42
CA VAL A 40 -3.37 0.49 0.63
C VAL A 40 -4.03 -0.48 -0.36
N SER A 41 -5.35 -0.57 -0.36
CA SER A 41 -6.08 -1.46 -1.24
C SER A 41 -6.18 -0.92 -2.67
N GLU A 42 -6.52 -1.79 -3.63
CA GLU A 42 -6.76 -1.39 -5.02
C GLU A 42 -7.91 -0.36 -5.13
N GLU A 43 -8.95 -0.51 -4.32
CA GLU A 43 -10.09 0.40 -4.27
C GLU A 43 -9.69 1.78 -3.75
N GLU A 44 -8.81 1.85 -2.75
CA GLU A 44 -8.27 3.11 -2.23
C GLU A 44 -7.40 3.80 -3.27
N PHE A 45 -6.51 3.06 -3.94
CA PHE A 45 -5.75 3.62 -5.08
C PHE A 45 -6.67 4.12 -6.19
N SER A 46 -7.73 3.37 -6.54
CA SER A 46 -8.70 3.76 -7.55
C SER A 46 -9.45 5.03 -7.17
N ALA A 47 -9.73 5.23 -5.88
CA ALA A 47 -10.43 6.42 -5.39
C ALA A 47 -9.61 7.70 -5.57
N LEU A 48 -8.27 7.62 -5.66
CA LEU A 48 -7.42 8.79 -5.89
C LEU A 48 -7.70 9.50 -7.23
N PHE A 49 -8.29 8.80 -8.20
CA PHE A 49 -8.66 9.34 -9.51
C PHE A 49 -10.08 9.92 -9.55
N GLU A 50 -10.85 9.78 -8.49
CA GLU A 50 -12.21 10.35 -8.42
C GLU A 50 -12.17 11.86 -8.21
N PRO A 51 -13.21 12.60 -8.62
CA PRO A 51 -13.31 14.05 -8.40
C PRO A 51 -13.16 14.44 -6.92
N ASP A 52 -13.83 13.69 -6.04
CA ASP A 52 -13.69 13.79 -4.58
C ASP A 52 -13.31 12.42 -4.00
N PRO A 53 -12.00 12.17 -3.83
CA PRO A 53 -11.53 10.91 -3.24
C PRO A 53 -12.04 10.67 -1.82
N ALA A 54 -12.16 11.72 -1.01
CA ALA A 54 -12.57 11.60 0.38
C ALA A 54 -14.03 11.13 0.50
N GLU A 55 -14.94 11.74 -0.26
CA GLU A 55 -16.35 11.33 -0.30
C GLU A 55 -16.51 9.95 -0.95
N THR A 56 -15.72 9.63 -1.97
CA THR A 56 -15.76 8.30 -2.61
C THR A 56 -15.37 7.21 -1.63
N ILE A 57 -14.30 7.40 -0.86
CA ILE A 57 -13.83 6.46 0.16
C ILE A 57 -14.89 6.28 1.23
N LYS A 58 -15.49 7.36 1.72
CA LYS A 58 -16.57 7.34 2.69
C LYS A 58 -17.79 6.57 2.18
N LYS A 59 -18.25 6.87 0.97
CA LYS A 59 -19.41 6.20 0.35
C LYS A 59 -19.18 4.70 0.12
N ARG A 60 -17.96 4.30 -0.22
CA ARG A 60 -17.60 2.89 -0.41
C ARG A 60 -17.31 2.15 0.90
N GLY A 61 -17.32 2.85 2.04
CA GLY A 61 -17.02 2.26 3.34
C GLY A 61 -15.58 1.78 3.51
N LEU A 62 -14.66 2.30 2.68
CA LEU A 62 -13.26 1.89 2.65
C LEU A 62 -12.45 2.44 3.84
N ALA A 63 -12.88 3.56 4.41
CA ALA A 63 -12.21 4.17 5.56
C ALA A 63 -13.10 4.13 6.78
N LYS A 64 -13.02 3.06 7.56
CA LYS A 64 -13.56 3.03 8.94
C LYS A 64 -12.60 3.70 9.93
N VAL A 65 -11.31 3.76 9.61
CA VAL A 65 -10.25 4.38 10.43
C VAL A 65 -9.27 5.10 9.49
N PRO A 66 -8.75 6.29 9.87
CA PRO A 66 -7.67 6.93 9.10
C PRO A 66 -6.47 5.99 9.00
N ARG A 67 -6.08 5.61 7.80
CA ARG A 67 -4.93 4.73 7.58
C ARG A 67 -3.66 5.56 7.51
N PRO A 68 -2.62 5.22 8.29
CA PRO A 68 -1.32 5.83 8.11
C PRO A 68 -0.86 5.65 6.65
N GLY A 69 -0.49 6.76 6.01
CA GLY A 69 0.05 6.73 4.66
C GLY A 69 -0.96 6.90 3.52
N PHE A 70 -2.27 6.99 3.80
CA PHE A 70 -3.27 7.33 2.79
C PHE A 70 -3.87 8.72 3.07
N ASP A 71 -3.65 9.67 2.14
CA ASP A 71 -4.21 11.02 2.21
C ASP A 71 -5.07 11.30 0.98
N SER A 72 -6.37 11.11 1.12
CA SER A 72 -7.34 11.34 0.03
C SER A 72 -7.42 12.81 -0.40
N LYS A 73 -7.17 13.75 0.49
CA LYS A 73 -7.21 15.20 0.17
C LYS A 73 -6.01 15.60 -0.68
N LYS A 74 -4.83 15.07 -0.37
CA LYS A 74 -3.61 15.30 -1.15
C LYS A 74 -3.50 14.39 -2.35
N ARG A 75 -4.36 13.37 -2.48
CA ARG A 75 -4.28 12.29 -3.47
C ARG A 75 -2.94 11.55 -3.38
N GLU A 76 -2.54 11.22 -2.16
CA GLU A 76 -1.29 10.53 -1.85
C GLU A 76 -1.56 9.17 -1.20
N ALA A 77 -0.81 8.17 -1.62
CA ALA A 77 -0.78 6.86 -1.00
C ALA A 77 0.66 6.44 -0.73
N THR A 78 0.97 6.20 0.53
CA THR A 78 2.29 5.74 0.95
C THR A 78 2.33 4.21 0.94
N THR A 79 3.34 3.66 0.29
CA THR A 79 3.63 2.22 0.32
C THR A 79 4.99 1.98 0.96
N TYR A 80 5.04 0.98 1.82
CA TYR A 80 6.29 0.53 2.45
C TYR A 80 6.93 -0.55 1.58
N VAL A 81 7.49 -0.12 0.47
CA VAL A 81 8.20 -1.01 -0.46
C VAL A 81 9.58 -1.29 0.11
N LEU A 82 9.81 -2.54 0.48
CA LEU A 82 11.11 -2.99 0.99
C LEU A 82 12.07 -3.31 -0.14
N PHE A 83 13.25 -2.73 -0.06
CA PHE A 83 14.38 -3.01 -0.93
C PHE A 83 15.46 -3.77 -0.17
N GLU A 84 16.29 -4.51 -0.88
CA GLU A 84 17.52 -5.03 -0.31
C GLU A 84 18.42 -3.89 0.14
N THR A 85 19.24 -4.12 1.17
CA THR A 85 20.12 -3.09 1.72
C THR A 85 21.07 -2.56 0.64
N GLY A 86 21.08 -1.25 0.43
CA GLY A 86 21.90 -0.61 -0.60
C GLY A 86 21.50 -0.95 -2.05
N SER A 87 20.33 -1.57 -2.28
CA SER A 87 19.87 -2.05 -3.57
C SER A 87 18.57 -1.39 -4.01
N ILE A 88 18.29 -1.51 -5.30
CA ILE A 88 17.02 -1.14 -5.95
C ILE A 88 16.11 -2.37 -6.14
N LEU A 89 16.54 -3.57 -5.75
CA LEU A 89 15.77 -4.79 -5.91
C LEU A 89 14.71 -4.89 -4.83
N LEU A 90 13.49 -5.19 -5.24
CA LEU A 90 12.36 -5.43 -4.35
C LEU A 90 12.58 -6.73 -3.57
N LYS A 91 12.49 -6.66 -2.25
CA LYS A 91 12.87 -7.77 -1.37
C LYS A 91 11.70 -8.67 -0.95
N SER A 92 10.50 -8.15 -0.89
CA SER A 92 9.40 -8.78 -0.14
C SER A 92 8.19 -9.06 -1.02
N PRO A 93 7.52 -10.22 -0.87
CA PRO A 93 6.22 -10.48 -1.48
C PRO A 93 5.20 -9.37 -1.19
N ASP A 94 5.20 -8.81 0.02
CA ASP A 94 4.33 -7.71 0.44
C ASP A 94 4.56 -6.45 -0.43
N SER A 95 5.81 -6.18 -0.80
CA SER A 95 6.14 -5.06 -1.69
C SER A 95 5.53 -5.23 -3.06
N PHE A 96 5.60 -6.43 -3.63
CA PHE A 96 4.95 -6.74 -4.91
C PHE A 96 3.43 -6.64 -4.80
N GLN A 97 2.83 -7.16 -3.73
CA GLN A 97 1.38 -7.08 -3.52
C GLN A 97 0.89 -5.62 -3.50
N GLN A 98 1.64 -4.72 -2.85
CA GLN A 98 1.33 -3.29 -2.82
C GLN A 98 1.47 -2.65 -4.20
N LEU A 99 2.53 -2.96 -4.93
CA LEU A 99 2.73 -2.46 -6.29
C LEU A 99 1.69 -3.00 -7.27
N ASP A 100 1.25 -4.24 -7.07
CA ASP A 100 0.19 -4.86 -7.87
C ASP A 100 -1.17 -4.21 -7.63
N ALA A 101 -1.51 -3.91 -6.38
CA ALA A 101 -2.73 -3.18 -6.05
C ALA A 101 -2.74 -1.79 -6.73
N ALA A 102 -1.63 -1.05 -6.63
CA ALA A 102 -1.47 0.23 -7.31
C ALA A 102 -1.55 0.08 -8.84
N GLY A 103 -0.82 -0.89 -9.41
CA GLY A 103 -0.76 -1.12 -10.85
C GLY A 103 -2.11 -1.47 -11.46
N ARG A 104 -2.89 -2.35 -10.81
CA ARG A 104 -4.26 -2.68 -11.25
C ARG A 104 -5.18 -1.47 -11.18
N ALA A 105 -5.12 -0.69 -10.10
CA ALA A 105 -5.92 0.52 -9.97
C ALA A 105 -5.59 1.55 -11.05
N PHE A 106 -4.31 1.77 -11.33
CA PHE A 106 -3.85 2.73 -12.33
C PHE A 106 -4.24 2.28 -13.75
N LYS A 107 -4.07 0.99 -14.07
CA LYS A 107 -4.51 0.42 -15.35
C LYS A 107 -6.01 0.57 -15.54
N LYS A 108 -6.81 0.24 -14.53
CA LYS A 108 -8.27 0.40 -14.57
C LYS A 108 -8.68 1.86 -14.75
N ALA A 109 -8.03 2.81 -14.07
CA ALA A 109 -8.29 4.23 -14.24
C ALA A 109 -7.99 4.70 -15.67
N MET A 110 -6.95 4.15 -16.31
CA MET A 110 -6.61 4.40 -17.70
C MET A 110 -7.69 3.85 -18.66
N GLU A 111 -8.10 2.61 -18.48
CA GLU A 111 -9.10 1.94 -19.33
C GLU A 111 -10.46 2.65 -19.35
N VAL A 112 -10.85 3.26 -18.24
CA VAL A 112 -12.10 4.03 -18.14
C VAL A 112 -11.93 5.53 -18.46
N GLY A 113 -10.79 5.92 -19.03
CA GLY A 113 -10.51 7.30 -19.46
C GLY A 113 -10.31 8.31 -18.31
N LYS A 114 -10.23 7.84 -17.07
CA LYS A 114 -10.01 8.73 -15.91
C LYS A 114 -8.56 9.20 -15.80
N ALA A 115 -7.63 8.37 -16.26
CA ALA A 115 -6.21 8.60 -16.08
C ALA A 115 -5.60 9.65 -17.04
N GLU A 116 -6.26 10.01 -18.15
CA GLU A 116 -5.73 10.96 -19.14
C GLU A 116 -5.43 12.34 -18.54
N LYS A 117 -6.21 12.73 -17.53
CA LYS A 117 -6.09 14.00 -16.83
C LYS A 117 -5.06 14.00 -15.69
N TRP A 118 -4.44 12.84 -15.42
CA TRP A 118 -3.62 12.66 -14.22
C TRP A 118 -2.20 12.25 -14.55
N ILE A 119 -1.28 12.66 -13.69
CA ILE A 119 0.10 12.21 -13.64
C ILE A 119 0.30 11.49 -12.30
N ILE A 120 0.92 10.33 -12.34
CA ILE A 120 1.32 9.56 -11.17
C ILE A 120 2.79 9.87 -10.91
N GLU A 121 3.10 10.56 -9.83
CA GLU A 121 4.46 10.72 -9.35
C GLU A 121 4.77 9.61 -8.34
N ILE A 122 5.85 8.90 -8.59
CA ILE A 122 6.42 7.94 -7.65
C ILE A 122 7.55 8.65 -6.91
N ALA A 123 7.29 9.00 -5.64
CA ALA A 123 8.22 9.72 -4.77
C ALA A 123 8.96 8.75 -3.86
N GLY A 124 10.26 8.60 -4.06
CA GLY A 124 11.13 7.78 -3.22
C GLY A 124 11.71 8.58 -2.05
N HIS A 125 11.78 7.94 -0.88
CA HIS A 125 12.34 8.51 0.34
C HIS A 125 13.32 7.55 1.00
N THR A 126 14.26 8.10 1.79
CA THR A 126 15.20 7.35 2.63
C THR A 126 15.05 7.76 4.10
N ASP A 127 15.72 7.03 4.97
CA ASP A 127 16.11 7.55 6.29
C ASP A 127 17.32 8.49 6.15
N ASN A 128 17.83 9.01 7.27
CA ASN A 128 18.96 9.94 7.31
C ASN A 128 20.33 9.26 7.36
N VAL A 129 20.42 7.96 7.08
CA VAL A 129 21.70 7.25 7.05
C VAL A 129 22.39 7.48 5.72
N GLY A 130 23.63 7.99 5.74
CA GLY A 130 24.41 8.32 4.55
C GLY A 130 24.47 9.82 4.26
N SER A 131 25.07 10.18 3.12
CA SER A 131 25.10 11.59 2.70
C SER A 131 23.78 11.97 2.02
N PRO A 132 23.37 13.27 2.09
CA PRO A 132 22.17 13.73 1.38
C PRO A 132 22.20 13.43 -0.13
N GLU A 133 23.35 13.57 -0.79
CA GLU A 133 23.50 13.29 -2.21
C GLU A 133 23.28 11.80 -2.52
N THR A 134 23.83 10.92 -1.68
CA THR A 134 23.64 9.46 -1.79
C THR A 134 22.17 9.11 -1.58
N ASN A 135 21.51 9.71 -0.60
CA ASN A 135 20.10 9.48 -0.28
C ASN A 135 19.17 9.94 -1.41
N ILE A 136 19.43 11.11 -2.01
CA ILE A 136 18.68 11.57 -3.19
C ILE A 136 18.85 10.61 -4.36
N LYS A 137 20.09 10.19 -4.66
CA LYS A 137 20.35 9.25 -5.74
C LYS A 137 19.65 7.91 -5.50
N LEU A 138 19.84 7.31 -4.33
CA LEU A 138 19.23 6.01 -3.98
C LEU A 138 17.69 6.07 -4.01
N SER A 139 17.09 7.12 -3.47
CA SER A 139 15.64 7.29 -3.49
C SER A 139 15.09 7.45 -4.91
N LYS A 140 15.82 8.15 -5.79
CA LYS A 140 15.48 8.29 -7.21
C LYS A 140 15.56 6.95 -7.95
N GLU A 141 16.60 6.18 -7.73
CA GLU A 141 16.80 4.87 -8.35
C GLU A 141 15.72 3.88 -7.90
N ARG A 142 15.33 3.91 -6.63
CA ARG A 142 14.21 3.11 -6.08
C ARG A 142 12.88 3.51 -6.70
N ALA A 143 12.60 4.80 -6.79
CA ALA A 143 11.39 5.29 -7.45
C ALA A 143 11.34 4.88 -8.93
N GLU A 144 12.47 4.93 -9.63
CA GLU A 144 12.57 4.50 -11.03
C GLU A 144 12.39 2.99 -11.17
N SER A 145 12.89 2.17 -10.25
CA SER A 145 12.66 0.72 -10.24
C SER A 145 11.17 0.39 -10.11
N VAL A 146 10.46 1.07 -9.22
CA VAL A 146 8.99 0.94 -9.08
C VAL A 146 8.29 1.40 -10.36
N ARG A 147 8.73 2.53 -10.95
CA ARG A 147 8.19 3.01 -12.21
C ARG A 147 8.34 1.97 -13.32
N GLN A 148 9.52 1.43 -13.50
CA GLN A 148 9.78 0.40 -14.52
C GLN A 148 8.90 -0.84 -14.31
N TYR A 149 8.75 -1.29 -13.07
CA TYR A 149 7.85 -2.38 -12.73
C TYR A 149 6.41 -2.11 -13.20
N LEU A 150 5.87 -0.95 -12.89
CA LEU A 150 4.50 -0.58 -13.27
C LEU A 150 4.32 -0.44 -14.78
N LEU A 151 5.29 0.17 -15.48
CA LEU A 151 5.26 0.31 -16.94
C LEU A 151 5.28 -1.06 -17.62
N GLN A 152 6.16 -1.96 -17.20
CA GLN A 152 6.36 -3.26 -17.82
C GLN A 152 5.24 -4.24 -17.51
N THR A 153 4.79 -4.27 -16.25
CA THR A 153 3.79 -5.25 -15.79
C THR A 153 2.37 -4.85 -16.18
N TYR A 154 2.05 -3.56 -16.11
CA TYR A 154 0.69 -3.06 -16.31
C TYR A 154 0.49 -2.30 -17.62
N GLY A 155 1.55 -2.09 -18.40
CA GLY A 155 1.46 -1.40 -19.68
C GLY A 155 1.10 0.09 -19.55
N LEU A 156 1.46 0.74 -18.44
CA LEU A 156 1.16 2.15 -18.25
C LEU A 156 1.97 3.02 -19.21
N PRO A 157 1.40 4.09 -19.77
CA PRO A 157 2.15 5.01 -20.62
C PRO A 157 3.27 5.72 -19.85
N GLN A 158 4.45 5.83 -20.45
CA GLN A 158 5.59 6.53 -19.83
C GLN A 158 5.29 7.98 -19.48
N THR A 159 4.41 8.62 -20.26
CA THR A 159 3.98 10.01 -20.06
C THR A 159 3.04 10.19 -18.87
N MET A 160 2.50 9.10 -18.33
CA MET A 160 1.59 9.11 -17.20
C MET A 160 2.30 8.93 -15.86
N VAL A 161 3.49 8.30 -15.87
CA VAL A 161 4.20 7.93 -14.64
C VAL A 161 5.57 8.57 -14.60
N SER A 162 5.83 9.35 -13.57
CA SER A 162 7.14 9.95 -13.28
C SER A 162 7.74 9.38 -12.01
N ALA A 163 9.06 9.45 -11.86
CA ALA A 163 9.76 9.05 -10.66
C ALA A 163 10.60 10.22 -10.14
N GLN A 164 10.60 10.43 -8.82
CA GLN A 164 11.37 11.48 -8.15
C GLN A 164 11.97 10.96 -6.85
N GLY A 165 13.24 11.29 -6.62
CA GLY A 165 13.92 11.03 -5.34
C GLY A 165 13.92 12.27 -4.46
N TYR A 166 13.53 12.10 -3.22
CA TYR A 166 13.50 13.16 -2.20
C TYR A 166 14.54 12.93 -1.09
N GLY A 167 15.24 11.79 -1.12
CA GLY A 167 16.19 11.44 -0.06
C GLY A 167 15.53 11.44 1.31
N ASP A 168 16.22 11.99 2.29
CA ASP A 168 15.79 12.13 3.68
C ASP A 168 15.15 13.49 4.02
N ALA A 169 14.89 14.34 3.02
CA ALA A 169 14.39 15.71 3.23
C ALA A 169 13.00 15.79 3.87
N ASN A 170 12.16 14.75 3.73
CA ASN A 170 10.76 14.76 4.19
C ASN A 170 10.47 13.57 5.10
N PRO A 171 11.00 13.51 6.32
CA PRO A 171 10.74 12.41 7.24
C PRO A 171 9.29 12.46 7.75
N ILE A 172 8.67 11.29 7.92
CA ILE A 172 7.34 11.13 8.52
C ILE A 172 7.40 10.57 9.95
N ALA A 173 8.58 10.14 10.37
CA ALA A 173 8.86 9.67 11.72
C ALA A 173 10.28 10.08 12.15
N SER A 174 10.57 10.00 13.44
CA SER A 174 11.93 10.28 13.95
C SER A 174 12.94 9.29 13.36
N ASN A 175 14.08 9.81 12.91
CA ASN A 175 15.20 8.98 12.46
C ASN A 175 16.03 8.40 13.62
N ASP A 176 15.75 8.76 14.88
CA ASP A 176 16.48 8.28 16.05
C ASP A 176 16.20 6.82 16.36
N SER A 177 14.99 6.35 16.05
CA SER A 177 14.58 4.97 16.26
C SER A 177 14.67 4.13 14.99
N PRO A 178 14.98 2.81 15.10
CA PRO A 178 14.94 1.90 13.96
C PRO A 178 13.58 1.87 13.26
N ASP A 179 12.48 1.84 14.02
CA ASP A 179 11.11 1.83 13.52
C ASP A 179 10.77 3.12 12.76
N GLY A 180 11.25 4.27 13.25
CA GLY A 180 11.06 5.53 12.56
C GLY A 180 11.83 5.60 11.26
N ARG A 181 13.07 5.13 11.24
CA ARG A 181 13.86 5.00 10.00
C ARG A 181 13.17 4.05 8.99
N GLU A 182 12.61 2.93 9.45
CA GLU A 182 11.84 2.04 8.58
C GLU A 182 10.67 2.75 7.91
N LYS A 183 9.90 3.55 8.65
CA LYS A 183 8.80 4.36 8.12
C LYS A 183 9.27 5.43 7.13
N ASN A 184 10.47 5.97 7.32
CA ASN A 184 11.04 6.95 6.40
C ASN A 184 11.50 6.33 5.08
N ARG A 185 11.95 5.07 5.07
CA ARG A 185 12.27 4.30 3.85
C ARG A 185 10.99 3.84 3.16
N ARG A 186 10.40 4.71 2.36
CA ARG A 186 9.08 4.49 1.74
C ARG A 186 9.02 4.98 0.30
N VAL A 187 7.99 4.56 -0.39
CA VAL A 187 7.55 5.11 -1.68
C VAL A 187 6.16 5.72 -1.50
N VAL A 188 5.95 6.88 -2.04
CA VAL A 188 4.66 7.58 -2.04
C VAL A 188 4.18 7.73 -3.48
N PHE A 189 2.96 7.31 -3.76
CA PHE A 189 2.26 7.63 -5.00
C PHE A 189 1.48 8.91 -4.82
N LYS A 190 1.79 9.91 -5.66
CA LYS A 190 1.07 11.19 -5.69
C LYS A 190 0.36 11.32 -7.02
N ILE A 191 -0.93 11.58 -6.97
CA ILE A 191 -1.75 11.76 -8.16
C ILE A 191 -1.99 13.26 -8.36
N THR A 192 -1.42 13.81 -9.42
CA THR A 192 -1.56 15.22 -9.74
C THR A 192 -2.31 15.41 -11.06
N GLN A 193 -3.07 16.47 -11.16
CA GLN A 193 -3.77 16.77 -12.40
C GLN A 193 -2.76 17.29 -13.44
N ARG A 194 -2.82 16.75 -14.65
CA ARG A 194 -2.03 17.27 -15.77
C ARG A 194 -2.50 18.70 -16.07
N ALA A 195 -1.58 19.65 -16.13
CA ALA A 195 -1.92 20.97 -16.59
C ALA A 195 -2.57 20.88 -17.97
N SER A 196 -3.77 21.43 -18.11
CA SER A 196 -4.41 21.54 -19.43
C SER A 196 -3.49 22.39 -20.29
N ALA A 197 -3.05 21.88 -21.44
CA ALA A 197 -2.40 22.72 -22.43
C ALA A 197 -3.42 23.81 -22.80
N THR A 198 -3.18 25.03 -22.36
CA THR A 198 -3.94 26.18 -22.81
C THR A 198 -3.61 26.35 -24.30
N GLN A 199 -4.58 26.03 -25.15
CA GLN A 199 -4.51 26.37 -26.58
C GLN A 199 -4.65 27.86 -26.76
#